data_3e8067b0cf89f738540089743d13819e
#
_entry.id   3e8067b0cf89f738540089743d13819e
#
_cell.length_a   1.000
_cell.length_b   1.000
_cell.length_c   1.000
_cell.angle_alpha   90.00
_cell.angle_beta   90.00
_cell.angle_gamma   90.00
#
_symmetry.space_group_name_H-M   'P 1'
#
loop_
_entity.id
_entity.type
_entity.pdbx_description
1 polymer ?
#
loop_
_entity_poly.entity_id
_entity_poly.type
_entity_poly.pdbx_seq_one_letter_code
_entity_poly.pdbx_strand_id
1 'polypeptide(L)'
;MSASSAKLGDAGCHSGGLRLLTTGTETSPILTELDPGPTSWASSVSHNTTERARRFREQLGLPTDKPIIMTGHQAQLWHPGILAKRVGGVVVWLIVDMDTNEALSLRVPVRHADGPMTDELFDFTPTDQRTVRRATGATPAVEPALIGFGPEIKPATHEIAGRLERLHRAIAAHADASSIAMQATLALFDVLAPVSDRPTIIAPTRFAETDLYKEVLSIAADDPGHFAGTFNEAVERVPNSGVSPVSLGNEELPMWRLSEPGRRERARASDAKRGEPLLPGGLLMTGLMRLAGCDLFIHGTGGRSYEPVNDRWLPHLIESPLAPFTSATATLTLDFDDYQPATPKDAAHAAWLAHHARHDPSLVGEDEDERRKRELAAQIESLPRHSRERRALYEEILAILEHTRTEHASEISAFQRQAERTKMLAMEHRLRTDRTWSVALHNTEKLVKLHKTIDALFAG
;
A
#
# COMPACT_ATOMS: atom_id res chain seq x y z
N MET A 1 -1.44 24.65 -22.87
CA MET A 1 -2.66 23.88 -23.09
C MET A 1 -3.19 23.45 -21.74
N SER A 2 -4.33 23.96 -21.37
CA SER A 2 -4.92 23.93 -20.04
C SER A 2 -5.40 22.55 -19.65
N ALA A 3 -4.99 22.07 -18.48
CA ALA A 3 -5.55 20.90 -17.85
C ALA A 3 -6.95 21.24 -17.30
N SER A 4 -7.96 20.63 -17.86
CA SER A 4 -9.35 20.71 -17.45
C SER A 4 -9.55 20.01 -16.10
N SER A 5 -9.95 20.78 -15.07
CA SER A 5 -10.45 20.23 -13.82
C SER A 5 -11.86 19.67 -14.04
N ALA A 6 -12.01 18.35 -14.02
CA ALA A 6 -13.31 17.71 -13.99
C ALA A 6 -13.97 17.94 -12.62
N LYS A 7 -15.05 18.71 -12.61
CA LYS A 7 -15.98 18.80 -11.47
C LYS A 7 -16.70 17.46 -11.32
N LEU A 8 -16.51 16.80 -10.18
CA LEU A 8 -17.35 15.69 -9.74
C LEU A 8 -18.73 16.24 -9.37
N GLY A 9 -19.74 15.74 -10.08
CA GLY A 9 -21.15 16.06 -9.84
C GLY A 9 -21.66 15.41 -8.57
N ASP A 10 -22.46 16.17 -7.82
CA ASP A 10 -23.22 15.78 -6.65
C ASP A 10 -24.16 14.60 -6.94
N ALA A 11 -23.84 13.45 -6.36
CA ALA A 11 -24.79 12.37 -6.10
C ALA A 11 -24.68 12.05 -4.62
N GLY A 12 -25.74 12.36 -3.86
CA GLY A 12 -25.80 12.36 -2.41
C GLY A 12 -25.29 11.09 -1.71
N CYS A 13 -24.01 11.08 -1.44
CA CYS A 13 -23.36 10.25 -0.47
C CYS A 13 -22.92 11.19 0.64
N HIS A 14 -23.33 10.96 1.86
CA HIS A 14 -22.91 11.78 3.00
C HIS A 14 -21.39 11.71 3.11
N SER A 15 -20.72 12.73 2.61
CA SER A 15 -19.27 12.87 2.70
C SER A 15 -18.89 13.32 4.10
N GLY A 16 -18.59 12.39 4.97
CA GLY A 16 -17.83 12.68 6.18
C GLY A 16 -16.51 13.35 5.78
N GLY A 17 -16.22 14.51 6.35
CA GLY A 17 -15.11 15.35 5.92
C GLY A 17 -13.76 14.66 6.11
N LEU A 18 -12.93 14.72 5.10
CA LEU A 18 -11.51 14.34 5.15
C LEU A 18 -10.80 15.24 6.17
N ARG A 19 -10.42 14.72 7.32
CA ARG A 19 -9.63 15.46 8.29
C ARG A 19 -8.15 15.16 8.07
N LEU A 20 -7.45 16.11 7.45
CA LEU A 20 -5.99 16.07 7.32
C LEU A 20 -5.42 16.65 8.62
N LEU A 21 -4.77 15.80 9.42
CA LEU A 21 -4.12 16.23 10.65
C LEU A 21 -2.61 16.17 10.43
N THR A 22 -2.02 17.34 10.27
CA THR A 22 -0.55 17.51 10.25
C THR A 22 -0.06 17.63 11.69
N THR A 23 0.57 16.60 12.19
CA THR A 23 1.41 16.71 13.39
C THR A 23 2.85 16.96 12.94
N GLY A 24 3.45 18.02 13.49
CA GLY A 24 4.73 18.64 13.12
C GLY A 24 5.85 17.74 12.56
N THR A 25 6.53 18.29 11.65
CA THR A 25 7.85 18.13 10.97
C THR A 25 8.45 16.76 10.70
N GLU A 26 8.08 15.65 11.36
CA GLU A 26 8.70 14.33 11.14
C GLU A 26 7.72 13.17 10.86
N THR A 27 6.44 13.36 11.12
CA THR A 27 5.39 12.38 10.80
C THR A 27 4.46 12.95 9.75
N SER A 28 4.34 12.25 8.64
CA SER A 28 3.38 12.59 7.59
C SER A 28 1.94 12.55 8.11
N PRO A 29 0.99 13.23 7.43
CA PRO A 29 -0.38 13.33 7.90
C PRO A 29 -1.03 11.97 8.06
N ILE A 30 -1.71 11.79 9.19
CA ILE A 30 -2.63 10.67 9.38
C ILE A 30 -3.92 11.07 8.68
N LEU A 31 -4.29 10.31 7.66
CA LEU A 31 -5.56 10.45 6.98
C LEU A 31 -6.59 9.58 7.69
N THR A 32 -7.55 10.20 8.36
CA THR A 32 -8.70 9.50 8.90
C THR A 32 -9.95 10.00 8.20
N GLU A 33 -10.77 9.09 7.74
CA GLU A 33 -12.08 9.37 7.18
C GLU A 33 -13.10 8.57 7.97
N LEU A 34 -14.00 9.29 8.61
CA LEU A 34 -15.09 8.73 9.41
C LEU A 34 -16.40 9.12 8.72
N ASP A 35 -17.22 8.13 8.39
CA ASP A 35 -18.58 8.38 7.89
C ASP A 35 -19.60 7.61 8.75
N PRO A 36 -20.56 8.28 9.36
CA PRO A 36 -20.68 9.73 9.65
C PRO A 36 -19.74 10.12 10.79
N GLY A 37 -18.94 11.20 10.59
CA GLY A 37 -17.88 11.63 11.48
C GLY A 37 -18.28 11.81 12.95
N PRO A 38 -18.04 10.83 13.84
CA PRO A 38 -18.29 11.00 15.26
C PRO A 38 -17.19 11.82 15.91
N THR A 39 -17.55 12.64 16.86
CA THR A 39 -16.61 13.40 17.70
C THR A 39 -15.80 12.48 18.63
N SER A 40 -16.32 11.27 18.89
CA SER A 40 -15.62 10.17 19.53
C SER A 40 -16.25 8.88 19.01
N TRP A 41 -15.51 8.13 18.24
CA TRP A 41 -16.05 6.96 17.60
C TRP A 41 -16.25 5.77 18.54
N ALA A 42 -15.50 5.66 19.63
CA ALA A 42 -15.72 4.67 20.68
C ALA A 42 -17.12 4.77 21.32
N SER A 43 -17.67 5.99 21.42
CA SER A 43 -19.02 6.24 21.96
C SER A 43 -20.14 6.11 20.92
N SER A 44 -19.80 6.03 19.62
CA SER A 44 -20.78 5.94 18.53
C SER A 44 -20.98 4.53 17.98
N VAL A 45 -20.15 3.57 18.39
CA VAL A 45 -20.28 2.17 17.96
C VAL A 45 -21.41 1.51 18.73
N SER A 46 -22.51 1.21 18.03
CA SER A 46 -23.65 0.48 18.59
C SER A 46 -23.37 -1.01 18.60
N HIS A 47 -23.43 -1.64 19.77
CA HIS A 47 -23.22 -3.06 19.92
C HIS A 47 -24.35 -3.86 19.24
N ASN A 48 -24.01 -4.70 18.27
CA ASN A 48 -24.95 -5.61 17.62
C ASN A 48 -25.25 -6.80 18.54
N THR A 49 -26.40 -6.75 19.21
CA THR A 49 -26.87 -7.77 20.15
C THR A 49 -27.87 -8.76 19.53
N THR A 50 -28.03 -8.78 18.22
CA THR A 50 -28.94 -9.72 17.55
C THR A 50 -28.50 -11.16 17.76
N GLU A 51 -29.47 -12.09 17.79
CA GLU A 51 -29.18 -13.53 17.97
C GLU A 51 -28.26 -14.05 16.87
N ARG A 52 -28.42 -13.56 15.63
CA ARG A 52 -27.52 -13.88 14.49
C ARG A 52 -26.08 -13.46 14.80
N ALA A 53 -25.86 -12.24 15.27
CA ALA A 53 -24.53 -11.74 15.61
C ALA A 53 -23.92 -12.51 16.79
N ARG A 54 -24.70 -12.74 17.85
CA ARG A 54 -24.25 -13.53 19.01
C ARG A 54 -23.77 -14.91 18.59
N ARG A 55 -24.59 -15.66 17.83
CA ARG A 55 -24.29 -17.03 17.40
C ARG A 55 -23.08 -17.09 16.47
N PHE A 56 -22.98 -16.17 15.51
CA PHE A 56 -21.84 -16.08 14.61
C PHE A 56 -20.52 -15.79 15.35
N ARG A 57 -20.57 -14.87 16.33
CA ARG A 57 -19.40 -14.55 17.18
C ARG A 57 -18.99 -15.74 18.03
N GLU A 58 -19.95 -16.43 18.67
CA GLU A 58 -19.69 -17.65 19.47
C GLU A 58 -19.00 -18.73 18.62
N GLN A 59 -19.49 -19.00 17.42
CA GLN A 59 -18.92 -20.01 16.50
C GLN A 59 -17.48 -19.65 16.06
N LEU A 60 -17.15 -18.37 16.01
CA LEU A 60 -15.79 -17.90 15.69
C LEU A 60 -14.91 -17.69 16.94
N GLY A 61 -15.45 -17.87 18.14
CA GLY A 61 -14.74 -17.61 19.39
C GLY A 61 -14.50 -16.11 19.65
N LEU A 62 -15.40 -15.26 19.15
CA LEU A 62 -15.34 -13.81 19.34
C LEU A 62 -16.17 -13.39 20.55
N PRO A 63 -15.85 -12.24 21.20
CA PRO A 63 -16.64 -11.66 22.28
C PRO A 63 -18.09 -11.39 21.84
N THR A 64 -19.03 -11.68 22.73
CA THR A 64 -20.48 -11.44 22.51
C THR A 64 -21.07 -10.37 23.42
N ASP A 65 -20.29 -9.92 24.41
CA ASP A 65 -20.71 -9.00 25.48
C ASP A 65 -20.17 -7.59 25.30
N LYS A 66 -19.36 -7.35 24.26
CA LYS A 66 -18.69 -6.07 24.02
C LYS A 66 -18.68 -5.72 22.53
N PRO A 67 -18.69 -4.42 22.21
CA PRO A 67 -18.50 -3.98 20.82
C PRO A 67 -17.15 -4.45 20.26
N ILE A 68 -17.19 -4.96 19.04
CA ILE A 68 -16.01 -5.41 18.30
C ILE A 68 -15.68 -4.40 17.20
N ILE A 69 -14.43 -3.98 17.20
CA ILE A 69 -13.84 -3.22 16.12
C ILE A 69 -13.01 -4.19 15.28
N MET A 70 -13.39 -4.30 14.03
CA MET A 70 -12.68 -5.19 13.13
C MET A 70 -11.83 -4.43 12.15
N THR A 71 -10.69 -4.99 11.90
CA THR A 71 -9.82 -4.60 10.79
C THR A 71 -9.19 -5.85 10.20
N GLY A 72 -8.58 -5.72 9.06
CA GLY A 72 -7.88 -6.85 8.44
C GLY A 72 -6.95 -6.40 7.34
N HIS A 73 -6.12 -7.34 6.93
CA HIS A 73 -5.23 -7.18 5.81
C HIS A 73 -4.88 -8.54 5.18
N GLN A 74 -4.40 -8.50 3.94
CA GLN A 74 -3.75 -9.63 3.32
C GLN A 74 -2.61 -10.13 4.20
N ALA A 75 -2.36 -11.44 4.15
CA ALA A 75 -1.24 -12.06 4.84
C ALA A 75 0.07 -11.63 4.17
N GLN A 76 0.65 -10.56 4.65
CA GLN A 76 1.91 -10.00 4.15
C GLN A 76 2.60 -9.17 5.24
N LEU A 77 3.84 -8.82 5.02
CA LEU A 77 4.64 -7.96 5.91
C LEU A 77 4.30 -6.47 5.66
N TRP A 78 3.11 -6.06 6.08
CA TRP A 78 2.46 -4.80 5.73
C TRP A 78 3.16 -3.53 6.28
N HIS A 79 2.78 -2.36 5.76
CA HIS A 79 3.33 -1.04 6.07
C HIS A 79 2.68 -0.37 7.31
N PRO A 80 3.31 0.66 7.94
CA PRO A 80 2.80 1.31 9.15
C PRO A 80 1.39 1.89 9.06
N GLY A 81 0.93 2.26 7.86
CA GLY A 81 -0.44 2.75 7.66
C GLY A 81 -1.53 1.78 8.08
N ILE A 82 -1.21 0.49 8.17
CA ILE A 82 -2.14 -0.54 8.66
C ILE A 82 -2.29 -0.47 10.19
N LEU A 83 -1.27 0.02 10.90
CA LEU A 83 -1.34 0.24 12.35
C LEU A 83 -2.45 1.24 12.72
N ALA A 84 -2.73 2.22 11.85
CA ALA A 84 -3.79 3.19 12.03
C ALA A 84 -5.20 2.59 12.13
N LYS A 85 -5.37 1.35 11.72
CA LYS A 85 -6.65 0.62 11.82
C LYS A 85 -6.86 -0.08 13.17
N ARG A 86 -5.87 -0.05 14.06
CA ARG A 86 -5.89 -0.74 15.35
C ARG A 86 -6.17 0.23 16.49
N VAL A 87 -7.42 0.64 16.62
CA VAL A 87 -7.83 1.68 17.55
C VAL A 87 -9.03 1.24 18.39
N GLY A 88 -9.04 1.66 19.64
CA GLY A 88 -10.14 1.52 20.62
C GLY A 88 -10.59 0.09 20.89
N GLY A 89 -11.37 -0.13 21.91
CA GLY A 89 -12.18 -1.30 22.24
C GLY A 89 -11.54 -2.70 22.05
N VAL A 90 -12.39 -3.68 21.77
CA VAL A 90 -11.95 -5.04 21.42
C VAL A 90 -11.62 -5.10 19.94
N VAL A 91 -10.34 -5.14 19.62
CA VAL A 91 -9.86 -5.23 18.23
C VAL A 91 -9.76 -6.68 17.79
N VAL A 92 -10.37 -6.98 16.65
CA VAL A 92 -10.25 -8.29 15.98
C VAL A 92 -9.55 -8.09 14.63
N TRP A 93 -8.59 -8.96 14.34
CA TRP A 93 -7.82 -8.96 13.11
C TRP A 93 -8.29 -10.06 12.16
N LEU A 94 -8.79 -9.66 11.00
CA LEU A 94 -9.18 -10.55 9.92
C LEU A 94 -8.00 -10.75 8.96
N ILE A 95 -7.46 -11.96 8.89
CA ILE A 95 -6.43 -12.32 7.90
C ILE A 95 -7.12 -12.62 6.58
N VAL A 96 -6.74 -11.98 5.49
CA VAL A 96 -7.20 -12.39 4.16
C VAL A 96 -6.31 -13.54 3.68
N ASP A 97 -6.62 -14.75 4.12
CA ASP A 97 -5.84 -15.96 3.89
C ASP A 97 -6.13 -16.66 2.56
N MET A 98 -7.14 -16.20 1.84
CA MET A 98 -7.53 -16.72 0.52
C MET A 98 -6.74 -16.09 -0.63
N ASP A 99 -5.98 -15.03 -0.39
CA ASP A 99 -5.15 -14.40 -1.41
C ASP A 99 -3.91 -15.21 -1.72
N THR A 100 -3.37 -14.99 -2.92
CA THR A 100 -2.23 -15.74 -3.46
C THR A 100 -0.96 -14.88 -3.48
N ASN A 101 -0.86 -13.93 -2.57
CA ASN A 101 0.29 -13.05 -2.43
C ASN A 101 1.46 -13.76 -1.73
N GLU A 102 2.66 -13.21 -1.88
CA GLU A 102 3.86 -13.65 -1.18
C GLU A 102 3.82 -13.13 0.27
N ALA A 103 3.47 -14.03 1.21
CA ALA A 103 3.20 -13.65 2.59
C ALA A 103 4.46 -13.22 3.37
N LEU A 104 5.62 -13.79 3.05
CA LEU A 104 6.88 -13.58 3.74
C LEU A 104 7.89 -12.76 2.94
N SER A 105 7.45 -12.06 1.90
CA SER A 105 8.33 -11.16 1.14
C SER A 105 8.20 -9.71 1.61
N LEU A 106 9.30 -8.96 1.50
CA LEU A 106 9.33 -7.53 1.74
C LEU A 106 10.41 -6.86 0.90
N ARG A 107 10.19 -5.59 0.57
CA ARG A 107 11.23 -4.73 0.02
C ARG A 107 12.11 -4.20 1.13
N VAL A 108 13.41 -4.13 0.89
CA VAL A 108 14.43 -3.63 1.83
C VAL A 108 15.25 -2.56 1.15
N PRO A 109 15.43 -1.37 1.73
CA PRO A 109 16.37 -0.40 1.18
C PRO A 109 17.81 -0.90 1.40
N VAL A 110 18.58 -0.88 0.33
CA VAL A 110 19.95 -1.38 0.31
C VAL A 110 20.91 -0.32 -0.26
N ARG A 111 22.16 -0.39 0.19
CA ARG A 111 23.26 0.45 -0.29
C ARG A 111 24.26 -0.44 -1.03
N HIS A 112 24.59 -0.04 -2.25
CA HIS A 112 25.66 -0.65 -3.04
C HIS A 112 27.00 -0.05 -2.66
N ALA A 113 28.07 -0.83 -2.74
CA ALA A 113 29.43 -0.40 -2.33
C ALA A 113 29.87 0.88 -3.05
N ASP A 114 29.62 0.97 -4.36
CA ASP A 114 30.02 2.08 -5.24
C ASP A 114 28.83 2.72 -5.97
N GLY A 115 27.60 2.53 -5.45
CA GLY A 115 26.39 2.93 -6.16
C GLY A 115 25.35 3.67 -5.32
N PRO A 116 24.25 4.05 -5.96
CA PRO A 116 23.12 4.67 -5.28
C PRO A 116 22.44 3.67 -4.33
N MET A 117 21.69 4.22 -3.37
CA MET A 117 20.76 3.43 -2.60
C MET A 117 19.59 3.00 -3.47
N THR A 118 19.21 1.72 -3.39
CA THR A 118 18.09 1.12 -4.12
C THR A 118 17.21 0.34 -3.16
N ASP A 119 16.20 -0.34 -3.67
CA ASP A 119 15.43 -1.33 -2.94
C ASP A 119 15.53 -2.70 -3.60
N GLU A 120 15.61 -3.73 -2.77
CA GLU A 120 15.63 -5.11 -3.18
C GLU A 120 14.46 -5.87 -2.54
N LEU A 121 13.89 -6.80 -3.28
CA LEU A 121 12.85 -7.71 -2.78
C LEU A 121 13.50 -8.94 -2.14
N PHE A 122 13.22 -9.15 -0.87
CA PHE A 122 13.60 -10.35 -0.13
C PHE A 122 12.37 -11.20 0.18
N ASP A 123 12.55 -12.50 0.12
CA ASP A 123 11.52 -13.48 0.43
C ASP A 123 12.10 -14.54 1.37
N PHE A 124 11.54 -14.61 2.57
CA PHE A 124 11.93 -15.60 3.59
C PHE A 124 11.44 -17.02 3.24
N THR A 125 10.58 -17.17 2.24
CA THR A 125 10.16 -18.50 1.77
C THR A 125 11.32 -19.19 1.05
N PRO A 126 11.74 -20.40 1.47
CA PRO A 126 12.75 -21.18 0.78
C PRO A 126 12.39 -21.37 -0.70
N THR A 127 13.39 -21.29 -1.59
CA THR A 127 13.17 -21.27 -3.04
C THR A 127 12.46 -22.54 -3.55
N ASP A 128 12.74 -23.68 -2.96
CA ASP A 128 12.11 -24.98 -3.24
C ASP A 128 10.66 -25.09 -2.74
N GLN A 129 10.25 -24.19 -1.83
CA GLN A 129 8.91 -24.16 -1.23
C GLN A 129 8.04 -23.02 -1.79
N ARG A 130 8.57 -22.20 -2.68
CA ARG A 130 7.81 -21.14 -3.34
C ARG A 130 6.74 -21.74 -4.23
N THR A 131 5.48 -21.46 -3.90
CA THR A 131 4.33 -22.00 -4.63
C THR A 131 3.57 -20.86 -5.31
N VAL A 132 3.49 -20.92 -6.63
CA VAL A 132 2.76 -19.92 -7.42
C VAL A 132 1.26 -20.19 -7.31
N ARG A 133 0.48 -19.15 -6.98
CA ARG A 133 -1.01 -19.14 -7.02
C ARG A 133 -1.73 -20.07 -6.03
N ARG A 134 -1.10 -20.43 -4.93
CA ARG A 134 -1.82 -21.04 -3.79
C ARG A 134 -2.37 -19.97 -2.85
N ALA A 135 -3.55 -20.22 -2.30
CA ALA A 135 -4.06 -19.41 -1.21
C ALA A 135 -3.11 -19.50 0.00
N THR A 136 -2.82 -18.35 0.62
CA THR A 136 -1.85 -18.29 1.73
C THR A 136 -2.30 -19.09 2.95
N GLY A 137 -3.63 -19.24 3.16
CA GLY A 137 -4.20 -20.11 4.18
C GLY A 137 -4.05 -21.61 3.89
N ALA A 138 -3.92 -21.99 2.61
CA ALA A 138 -3.70 -23.37 2.17
C ALA A 138 -2.20 -23.70 1.94
N THR A 139 -1.33 -22.75 2.15
CA THR A 139 0.13 -22.91 2.05
C THR A 139 0.68 -23.19 3.45
N PRO A 140 1.41 -24.30 3.68
CA PRO A 140 2.02 -24.58 4.97
C PRO A 140 2.96 -23.47 5.44
N ALA A 141 3.12 -23.32 6.74
CA ALA A 141 4.20 -22.52 7.33
C ALA A 141 5.57 -23.13 6.94
N VAL A 142 6.60 -22.32 6.95
CA VAL A 142 7.94 -22.71 6.50
C VAL A 142 9.00 -22.33 7.53
N GLU A 143 10.09 -23.09 7.56
CA GLU A 143 11.34 -22.60 8.18
C GLU A 143 11.90 -21.49 7.30
N PRO A 144 12.05 -20.24 7.82
CA PRO A 144 12.42 -19.12 6.95
C PRO A 144 13.87 -19.25 6.42
N ALA A 145 14.03 -18.96 5.13
CA ALA A 145 15.35 -18.81 4.54
C ALA A 145 16.09 -17.60 5.14
N LEU A 146 17.41 -17.72 5.29
CA LEU A 146 18.25 -16.59 5.67
C LEU A 146 18.27 -15.57 4.52
N ILE A 147 18.13 -14.30 4.86
CA ILE A 147 18.38 -13.21 3.92
C ILE A 147 19.89 -13.09 3.74
N GLY A 148 20.39 -13.49 2.57
CA GLY A 148 21.77 -13.30 2.15
C GLY A 148 21.90 -12.02 1.32
N PHE A 149 22.67 -11.06 1.82
CA PHE A 149 23.13 -9.95 0.99
C PHE A 149 24.41 -10.38 0.27
N GLY A 150 24.52 -10.09 -1.02
CA GLY A 150 25.77 -10.29 -1.77
C GLY A 150 26.90 -9.41 -1.18
N PRO A 151 28.15 -9.67 -1.52
CA PRO A 151 29.29 -8.96 -0.95
C PRO A 151 29.27 -7.44 -1.19
N GLU A 152 28.58 -7.00 -2.23
CA GLU A 152 28.51 -5.59 -2.65
C GLU A 152 27.23 -4.89 -2.22
N ILE A 153 26.30 -5.58 -1.55
CA ILE A 153 25.00 -5.07 -1.19
C ILE A 153 24.82 -5.20 0.33
N LYS A 154 24.43 -4.14 0.99
CA LYS A 154 24.14 -4.11 2.43
C LYS A 154 22.80 -3.43 2.68
N PRO A 155 22.08 -3.75 3.78
CA PRO A 155 20.97 -2.94 4.24
C PRO A 155 21.40 -1.47 4.36
N ALA A 156 20.49 -0.56 4.08
CA ALA A 156 20.76 0.87 4.03
C ALA A 156 21.39 1.41 5.34
N THR A 157 20.98 0.86 6.50
CA THR A 157 21.55 1.16 7.81
C THR A 157 21.74 -0.11 8.63
N HIS A 158 22.58 -0.02 9.67
CA HIS A 158 22.79 -1.11 10.63
C HIS A 158 21.48 -1.45 11.39
N GLU A 159 20.67 -0.45 11.72
CA GLU A 159 19.39 -0.64 12.39
C GLU A 159 18.40 -1.44 11.53
N ILE A 160 18.37 -1.19 10.22
CA ILE A 160 17.55 -1.98 9.29
C ILE A 160 18.03 -3.43 9.28
N ALA A 161 19.34 -3.68 9.28
CA ALA A 161 19.88 -5.05 9.39
C ALA A 161 19.40 -5.75 10.66
N GLY A 162 19.53 -5.11 11.83
CA GLY A 162 19.08 -5.67 13.10
C GLY A 162 17.57 -5.91 13.16
N ARG A 163 16.76 -5.06 12.47
CA ARG A 163 15.31 -5.26 12.37
C ARG A 163 14.95 -6.44 11.46
N LEU A 164 15.69 -6.66 10.39
CA LEU A 164 15.51 -7.85 9.54
C LEU A 164 15.84 -9.14 10.29
N GLU A 165 16.91 -9.16 11.09
CA GLU A 165 17.24 -10.31 11.94
C GLU A 165 16.15 -10.59 12.99
N ARG A 166 15.58 -9.52 13.59
CA ARG A 166 14.45 -9.65 14.52
C ARG A 166 13.22 -10.23 13.81
N LEU A 167 12.91 -9.75 12.60
CA LEU A 167 11.80 -10.27 11.82
C LEU A 167 12.01 -11.74 11.43
N HIS A 168 13.21 -12.11 10.98
CA HIS A 168 13.56 -13.50 10.68
C HIS A 168 13.32 -14.42 11.89
N ARG A 169 13.80 -14.03 13.08
CA ARG A 169 13.57 -14.80 14.31
C ARG A 169 12.09 -14.92 14.67
N ALA A 170 11.33 -13.85 14.46
CA ALA A 170 9.88 -13.88 14.69
C ALA A 170 9.16 -14.82 13.71
N ILE A 171 9.57 -14.87 12.43
CA ILE A 171 9.02 -15.81 11.43
C ILE A 171 9.37 -17.25 11.82
N ALA A 172 10.64 -17.51 12.20
CA ALA A 172 11.10 -18.84 12.63
C ALA A 172 10.34 -19.35 13.87
N ALA A 173 10.04 -18.46 14.82
CA ALA A 173 9.28 -18.81 16.02
C ALA A 173 7.85 -19.32 15.74
N HIS A 174 7.36 -19.16 14.52
CA HIS A 174 6.03 -19.60 14.07
C HIS A 174 6.09 -20.57 12.88
N ALA A 175 7.18 -21.30 12.72
CA ALA A 175 7.34 -22.28 11.63
C ALA A 175 6.36 -23.45 11.73
N ASP A 176 5.74 -23.66 12.88
CA ASP A 176 4.69 -24.64 13.16
C ASP A 176 3.26 -24.10 13.04
N ALA A 177 3.09 -22.86 12.60
CA ALA A 177 1.79 -22.24 12.41
C ALA A 177 0.93 -23.04 11.40
N SER A 178 -0.39 -22.94 11.51
CA SER A 178 -1.32 -23.67 10.64
C SER A 178 -1.21 -23.35 9.15
N SER A 179 -0.63 -22.20 8.81
CA SER A 179 -0.39 -21.75 7.44
C SER A 179 0.63 -20.64 7.38
N ILE A 180 1.17 -20.36 6.18
CA ILE A 180 2.08 -19.24 5.96
C ILE A 180 1.39 -17.89 6.23
N ALA A 181 0.07 -17.79 6.02
CA ALA A 181 -0.72 -16.62 6.37
C ALA A 181 -0.72 -16.35 7.88
N MET A 182 -0.93 -17.40 8.68
CA MET A 182 -0.89 -17.31 10.13
C MET A 182 0.53 -17.00 10.61
N GLN A 183 1.54 -17.67 10.05
CA GLN A 183 2.95 -17.45 10.36
C GLN A 183 3.36 -15.99 10.17
N ALA A 184 3.11 -15.41 8.99
CA ALA A 184 3.42 -14.01 8.69
C ALA A 184 2.72 -13.04 9.64
N THR A 185 1.45 -13.30 9.95
CA THR A 185 0.65 -12.46 10.83
C THR A 185 1.15 -12.51 12.27
N LEU A 186 1.42 -13.69 12.82
CA LEU A 186 1.94 -13.86 14.16
C LEU A 186 3.32 -13.23 14.31
N ALA A 187 4.21 -13.46 13.35
CA ALA A 187 5.54 -12.87 13.33
C ALA A 187 5.51 -11.32 13.36
N LEU A 188 4.62 -10.70 12.58
CA LEU A 188 4.46 -9.25 12.63
C LEU A 188 3.92 -8.75 13.97
N PHE A 189 2.97 -9.45 14.59
CA PHE A 189 2.48 -9.05 15.90
C PHE A 189 3.52 -9.25 17.00
N ASP A 190 4.42 -10.21 16.88
CA ASP A 190 5.57 -10.32 17.81
C ASP A 190 6.55 -9.16 17.64
N VAL A 191 6.83 -8.74 16.39
CA VAL A 191 7.63 -7.54 16.14
C VAL A 191 6.93 -6.28 16.70
N LEU A 192 5.61 -6.23 16.69
CA LEU A 192 4.80 -5.11 17.18
C LEU A 192 4.42 -5.20 18.66
N ALA A 193 4.79 -6.25 19.38
CA ALA A 193 4.46 -6.41 20.81
C ALA A 193 4.86 -5.20 21.69
N PRO A 194 5.99 -4.49 21.42
CA PRO A 194 6.31 -3.27 22.17
C PRO A 194 5.42 -2.06 21.83
N VAL A 195 4.66 -2.12 20.73
CA VAL A 195 3.83 -1.02 20.23
C VAL A 195 2.39 -1.15 20.70
N SER A 196 1.84 -2.36 20.64
CA SER A 196 0.45 -2.64 20.99
C SER A 196 0.20 -4.13 21.20
N ASP A 197 -0.82 -4.47 22.00
CA ASP A 197 -1.22 -5.84 22.27
C ASP A 197 -1.62 -6.60 20.99
N ARG A 198 -1.44 -7.92 21.00
CA ARG A 198 -1.89 -8.78 19.91
C ARG A 198 -3.42 -8.84 19.91
N PRO A 199 -4.08 -8.54 18.78
CA PRO A 199 -5.53 -8.69 18.65
C PRO A 199 -5.94 -10.17 18.58
N THR A 200 -7.23 -10.46 18.80
CA THR A 200 -7.81 -11.73 18.39
C THR A 200 -7.73 -11.86 16.87
N ILE A 201 -7.19 -12.99 16.38
CA ILE A 201 -6.97 -13.23 14.96
C ILE A 201 -8.00 -14.22 14.46
N ILE A 202 -8.66 -13.92 13.34
CA ILE A 202 -9.57 -14.84 12.65
C ILE A 202 -9.22 -14.94 11.16
N ALA A 203 -9.49 -16.12 10.59
CA ALA A 203 -9.30 -16.38 9.17
C ALA A 203 -10.66 -16.70 8.51
N PRO A 204 -10.95 -16.22 7.29
CA PRO A 204 -12.19 -16.48 6.57
C PRO A 204 -12.43 -17.96 6.27
N THR A 205 -11.38 -18.76 6.20
CA THR A 205 -11.51 -20.23 6.09
C THR A 205 -12.35 -20.85 7.20
N ARG A 206 -12.36 -20.23 8.40
CA ARG A 206 -13.22 -20.65 9.52
C ARG A 206 -14.70 -20.32 9.34
N PHE A 207 -15.06 -19.47 8.39
CA PHE A 207 -16.46 -19.10 8.16
C PHE A 207 -17.30 -20.30 7.70
N ALA A 208 -16.69 -21.25 7.00
CA ALA A 208 -17.35 -22.48 6.56
C ALA A 208 -18.01 -23.26 7.71
N GLU A 209 -17.55 -23.08 8.95
CA GLU A 209 -18.08 -23.72 10.14
C GLU A 209 -19.33 -23.02 10.69
N THR A 210 -19.59 -21.76 10.28
CA THR A 210 -20.66 -20.92 10.83
C THR A 210 -22.00 -21.13 10.12
N ASP A 211 -23.09 -21.00 10.90
CA ASP A 211 -24.44 -21.15 10.36
C ASP A 211 -24.79 -20.02 9.38
N LEU A 212 -24.33 -18.79 9.65
CA LEU A 212 -24.54 -17.65 8.75
C LEU A 212 -23.90 -17.91 7.38
N TYR A 213 -22.71 -18.47 7.33
CA TYR A 213 -22.09 -18.78 6.04
C TYR A 213 -22.79 -19.92 5.31
N LYS A 214 -23.27 -20.94 6.04
CA LYS A 214 -24.10 -22.00 5.46
C LYS A 214 -25.42 -21.47 4.89
N GLU A 215 -26.06 -20.49 5.57
CA GLU A 215 -27.23 -19.78 5.06
C GLU A 215 -26.90 -19.10 3.71
N VAL A 216 -25.78 -18.37 3.61
CA VAL A 216 -25.35 -17.73 2.37
C VAL A 216 -25.05 -18.75 1.26
N LEU A 217 -24.42 -19.88 1.60
CA LEU A 217 -24.18 -20.95 0.64
C LEU A 217 -25.48 -21.58 0.13
N SER A 218 -26.50 -21.73 1.00
CA SER A 218 -27.82 -22.19 0.57
C SER A 218 -28.48 -21.22 -0.42
N ILE A 219 -28.45 -19.91 -0.12
CA ILE A 219 -28.98 -18.88 -1.03
C ILE A 219 -28.28 -18.95 -2.40
N ALA A 220 -26.93 -19.08 -2.39
CA ALA A 220 -26.15 -19.18 -3.61
C ALA A 220 -26.41 -20.48 -4.40
N ALA A 221 -26.76 -21.58 -3.72
CA ALA A 221 -27.06 -22.87 -4.33
C ALA A 221 -28.50 -22.93 -4.90
N ASP A 222 -29.46 -22.34 -4.16
CA ASP A 222 -30.88 -22.34 -4.51
C ASP A 222 -31.15 -21.43 -5.74
N ASP A 223 -30.59 -20.21 -5.75
CA ASP A 223 -30.69 -19.30 -6.88
C ASP A 223 -29.35 -18.60 -7.20
N PRO A 224 -28.42 -19.30 -7.83
CA PRO A 224 -27.10 -18.74 -8.16
C PRO A 224 -27.17 -17.55 -9.13
N GLY A 225 -28.22 -17.54 -9.98
CA GLY A 225 -28.44 -16.45 -10.94
C GLY A 225 -28.80 -15.15 -10.23
N HIS A 226 -29.73 -15.20 -9.28
CA HIS A 226 -30.09 -14.06 -8.45
C HIS A 226 -28.92 -13.62 -7.56
N PHE A 227 -28.21 -14.55 -6.92
CA PHE A 227 -27.06 -14.26 -6.06
C PHE A 227 -25.95 -13.53 -6.80
N ALA A 228 -25.56 -13.99 -7.99
CA ALA A 228 -24.54 -13.35 -8.81
C ALA A 228 -25.06 -12.08 -9.51
N GLY A 229 -26.32 -12.05 -9.91
CA GLY A 229 -26.96 -10.91 -10.56
C GLY A 229 -27.02 -9.68 -9.65
N THR A 230 -27.51 -9.86 -8.42
CA THR A 230 -27.56 -8.78 -7.41
C THR A 230 -26.16 -8.26 -7.03
N PHE A 231 -25.15 -9.14 -7.00
CA PHE A 231 -23.76 -8.72 -6.85
C PHE A 231 -23.31 -7.80 -7.99
N ASN A 232 -23.53 -8.22 -9.24
CA ASN A 232 -23.15 -7.44 -10.42
C ASN A 232 -23.88 -6.08 -10.49
N GLU A 233 -25.18 -6.05 -10.18
CA GLU A 233 -25.94 -4.81 -10.06
C GLU A 233 -25.36 -3.86 -9.01
N ALA A 234 -24.94 -4.38 -7.85
CA ALA A 234 -24.30 -3.59 -6.81
C ALA A 234 -22.95 -3.02 -7.29
N VAL A 235 -22.16 -3.82 -8.03
CA VAL A 235 -20.90 -3.37 -8.63
C VAL A 235 -21.13 -2.24 -9.64
N GLU A 236 -22.10 -2.39 -10.53
CA GLU A 236 -22.43 -1.36 -11.54
C GLU A 236 -22.88 -0.03 -10.91
N ARG A 237 -23.58 -0.09 -9.76
CA ARG A 237 -24.03 1.10 -9.03
C ARG A 237 -22.92 1.80 -8.23
N VAL A 238 -21.72 1.24 -8.16
CA VAL A 238 -20.55 1.82 -7.49
C VAL A 238 -19.40 1.97 -8.48
N PRO A 239 -19.46 2.96 -9.38
CA PRO A 239 -18.41 3.21 -10.35
C PRO A 239 -17.08 3.49 -9.63
N ASN A 240 -15.99 2.99 -10.22
CA ASN A 240 -14.63 3.12 -9.67
C ASN A 240 -14.38 2.36 -8.35
N SER A 241 -15.23 1.40 -8.00
CA SER A 241 -15.01 0.51 -6.84
C SER A 241 -13.74 -0.34 -6.96
N GLY A 242 -13.25 -0.56 -8.19
CA GLY A 242 -12.16 -1.51 -8.48
C GLY A 242 -12.60 -2.97 -8.40
N VAL A 243 -13.89 -3.24 -8.17
CA VAL A 243 -14.47 -4.58 -8.14
C VAL A 243 -14.90 -4.97 -9.55
N SER A 244 -14.52 -6.17 -9.98
CA SER A 244 -14.98 -6.73 -11.26
C SER A 244 -16.25 -7.54 -11.06
N PRO A 245 -17.25 -7.39 -11.94
CA PRO A 245 -18.42 -8.26 -11.94
C PRO A 245 -18.03 -9.71 -12.24
N VAL A 246 -18.86 -10.65 -11.81
CA VAL A 246 -18.69 -12.07 -12.16
C VAL A 246 -19.37 -12.39 -13.48
N SER A 247 -18.86 -13.38 -14.21
CA SER A 247 -19.40 -13.79 -15.50
C SER A 247 -20.67 -14.67 -15.32
N LEU A 248 -21.84 -14.08 -15.56
CA LEU A 248 -23.09 -14.83 -15.51
C LEU A 248 -23.16 -15.92 -16.60
N GLY A 249 -22.57 -15.67 -17.78
CA GLY A 249 -22.50 -16.66 -18.87
C GLY A 249 -21.65 -17.89 -18.55
N ASN A 250 -20.69 -17.75 -17.63
CA ASN A 250 -19.87 -18.84 -17.10
C ASN A 250 -20.39 -19.37 -15.74
N GLU A 251 -21.56 -18.92 -15.31
CA GLU A 251 -22.17 -19.25 -14.03
C GLU A 251 -21.25 -18.99 -12.82
N GLU A 252 -20.41 -17.94 -12.89
CA GLU A 252 -19.47 -17.59 -11.82
C GLU A 252 -20.20 -16.98 -10.61
N LEU A 253 -19.68 -17.30 -9.42
CA LEU A 253 -20.11 -16.74 -8.14
C LEU A 253 -19.02 -15.82 -7.55
N PRO A 254 -19.35 -14.79 -6.76
CA PRO A 254 -18.38 -13.96 -6.05
C PRO A 254 -17.73 -14.69 -4.86
N MET A 255 -17.33 -15.93 -5.09
CA MET A 255 -16.75 -16.88 -4.15
C MET A 255 -15.55 -17.57 -4.79
N TRP A 256 -14.79 -18.30 -3.98
CA TRP A 256 -13.63 -19.06 -4.39
C TRP A 256 -13.77 -20.54 -4.06
N ARG A 257 -13.28 -21.37 -4.95
CA ARG A 257 -13.01 -22.78 -4.74
C ARG A 257 -11.50 -23.00 -4.62
N LEU A 258 -11.06 -23.85 -3.71
CA LEU A 258 -9.69 -24.31 -3.68
C LEU A 258 -9.62 -25.69 -4.35
N SER A 259 -8.93 -25.75 -5.49
CA SER A 259 -8.54 -27.03 -6.10
C SER A 259 -7.23 -27.54 -5.48
N GLU A 260 -6.95 -28.84 -5.67
CA GLU A 260 -5.68 -29.41 -5.24
C GLU A 260 -4.50 -28.82 -6.06
N PRO A 261 -3.44 -28.47 -5.41
CA PRO A 261 -3.07 -28.42 -3.98
C PRO A 261 -3.26 -27.03 -3.34
N GLY A 262 -4.48 -26.51 -3.28
CA GLY A 262 -4.78 -25.20 -2.67
C GLY A 262 -4.79 -24.02 -3.66
N ARG A 263 -4.88 -24.29 -4.95
CA ARG A 263 -5.01 -23.29 -6.00
C ARG A 263 -6.38 -22.64 -5.94
N ARG A 264 -6.41 -21.32 -5.93
CA ARG A 264 -7.64 -20.54 -5.90
C ARG A 264 -8.24 -20.41 -7.30
N GLU A 265 -9.49 -20.83 -7.45
CA GLU A 265 -10.27 -20.73 -8.67
C GLU A 265 -11.62 -20.05 -8.39
N ARG A 266 -12.19 -19.37 -9.41
CA ARG A 266 -13.54 -18.79 -9.30
C ARG A 266 -14.55 -19.92 -9.10
N ALA A 267 -15.40 -19.80 -8.05
CA ALA A 267 -16.48 -20.74 -7.82
C ALA A 267 -17.59 -20.58 -8.88
N ARG A 268 -18.29 -21.63 -9.19
CA ARG A 268 -19.42 -21.68 -10.12
C ARG A 268 -20.70 -22.16 -9.45
N ALA A 269 -21.83 -21.88 -10.06
CA ALA A 269 -23.14 -22.35 -9.61
C ALA A 269 -23.18 -23.87 -9.39
N SER A 270 -22.52 -24.63 -10.28
CA SER A 270 -22.44 -26.09 -10.15
C SER A 270 -21.66 -26.54 -8.89
N ASP A 271 -20.67 -25.75 -8.44
CA ASP A 271 -19.92 -26.08 -7.22
C ASP A 271 -20.80 -25.91 -5.97
N ALA A 272 -21.55 -24.79 -5.90
CA ALA A 272 -22.51 -24.54 -4.83
C ALA A 272 -23.61 -25.62 -4.78
N LYS A 273 -24.18 -25.99 -5.91
CA LYS A 273 -25.21 -27.05 -6.02
C LYS A 273 -24.73 -28.45 -5.60
N ARG A 274 -23.42 -28.73 -5.77
CA ARG A 274 -22.82 -29.97 -5.30
C ARG A 274 -22.44 -29.95 -3.82
N GLY A 275 -22.60 -28.81 -3.16
CA GLY A 275 -22.19 -28.64 -1.76
C GLY A 275 -20.66 -28.64 -1.58
N GLU A 276 -19.89 -28.26 -2.60
CA GLU A 276 -18.43 -28.16 -2.47
C GLU A 276 -18.04 -27.09 -1.44
N PRO A 277 -16.91 -27.25 -0.74
CA PRO A 277 -16.44 -26.25 0.20
C PRO A 277 -16.00 -25.00 -0.54
N LEU A 278 -16.83 -23.97 -0.49
CA LEU A 278 -16.54 -22.65 -1.08
C LEU A 278 -16.05 -21.69 -0.01
N LEU A 279 -15.16 -20.79 -0.40
CA LEU A 279 -14.65 -19.72 0.43
C LEU A 279 -15.23 -18.37 -0.02
N PRO A 280 -15.47 -17.43 0.92
CA PRO A 280 -16.03 -16.14 0.56
C PRO A 280 -15.06 -15.33 -0.31
N GLY A 281 -15.55 -14.63 -1.33
CA GLY A 281 -14.81 -13.57 -2.00
C GLY A 281 -14.53 -12.40 -1.05
N GLY A 282 -13.61 -11.51 -1.41
CA GLY A 282 -13.18 -10.42 -0.53
C GLY A 282 -14.33 -9.57 0.03
N LEU A 283 -15.30 -9.19 -0.82
CA LEU A 283 -16.49 -8.45 -0.39
C LEU A 283 -17.41 -9.28 0.49
N LEU A 284 -17.68 -10.54 0.11
CA LEU A 284 -18.51 -11.39 0.95
C LEU A 284 -17.90 -11.61 2.34
N MET A 285 -16.58 -11.75 2.41
CA MET A 285 -15.85 -11.87 3.66
C MET A 285 -16.06 -10.64 4.56
N THR A 286 -15.80 -9.43 4.07
CA THR A 286 -15.98 -8.20 4.86
C THR A 286 -17.45 -7.94 5.15
N GLY A 287 -18.33 -8.26 4.22
CA GLY A 287 -19.76 -8.13 4.39
C GLY A 287 -20.33 -9.01 5.51
N LEU A 288 -19.91 -10.28 5.61
CA LEU A 288 -20.30 -11.17 6.70
C LEU A 288 -19.81 -10.66 8.07
N MET A 289 -18.60 -10.13 8.11
CA MET A 289 -18.08 -9.50 9.32
C MET A 289 -18.91 -8.28 9.72
N ARG A 290 -19.27 -7.42 8.77
CA ARG A 290 -20.13 -6.25 9.03
C ARG A 290 -21.57 -6.64 9.34
N LEU A 291 -22.03 -7.75 8.85
CA LEU A 291 -23.38 -8.28 9.13
C LEU A 291 -23.52 -8.80 10.57
N ALA A 292 -22.50 -9.50 11.06
CA ALA A 292 -22.60 -10.21 12.33
C ALA A 292 -21.33 -10.21 13.19
N GLY A 293 -20.16 -10.10 12.59
CA GLY A 293 -18.87 -10.28 13.27
C GLY A 293 -18.37 -9.06 14.02
N CYS A 294 -18.75 -7.84 13.61
CA CYS A 294 -18.26 -6.61 14.22
C CYS A 294 -19.34 -5.52 14.34
N ASP A 295 -18.99 -4.47 15.05
CA ASP A 295 -19.83 -3.28 15.26
C ASP A 295 -19.28 -2.06 14.50
N LEU A 296 -18.02 -2.14 14.10
CA LEU A 296 -17.37 -1.21 13.19
C LEU A 296 -16.28 -1.95 12.41
N PHE A 297 -16.18 -1.71 11.11
CA PHE A 297 -15.08 -2.20 10.29
C PHE A 297 -14.17 -1.06 9.84
N ILE A 298 -12.84 -1.17 10.10
CA ILE A 298 -11.87 -0.16 9.70
C ILE A 298 -11.03 -0.69 8.54
N HIS A 299 -11.18 -0.06 7.38
CA HIS A 299 -10.44 -0.35 6.17
C HIS A 299 -9.17 0.50 6.03
N GLY A 300 -8.29 0.11 5.10
CA GLY A 300 -7.33 1.00 4.47
C GLY A 300 -8.02 1.83 3.36
N THR A 301 -7.26 2.71 2.73
CA THR A 301 -7.75 3.59 1.65
C THR A 301 -8.42 2.84 0.49
N GLY A 302 -7.97 1.62 0.16
CA GLY A 302 -8.59 0.79 -0.88
C GLY A 302 -9.98 0.31 -0.51
N GLY A 303 -10.20 -0.09 0.75
CA GLY A 303 -11.51 -0.60 1.22
C GLY A 303 -12.66 0.39 1.08
N ARG A 304 -12.38 1.67 1.28
CA ARG A 304 -13.34 2.75 1.07
C ARG A 304 -13.99 2.72 -0.31
N SER A 305 -13.23 2.37 -1.34
CA SER A 305 -13.73 2.38 -2.71
C SER A 305 -14.70 1.22 -2.99
N TYR A 306 -14.50 0.07 -2.39
CA TYR A 306 -15.27 -1.14 -2.70
C TYR A 306 -16.36 -1.49 -1.67
N GLU A 307 -16.25 -1.09 -0.41
CA GLU A 307 -17.26 -1.42 0.61
C GLU A 307 -18.67 -0.90 0.32
N PRO A 308 -18.89 0.23 -0.37
CA PRO A 308 -20.22 0.63 -0.80
C PRO A 308 -20.95 -0.38 -1.70
N VAL A 309 -20.22 -1.33 -2.31
CA VAL A 309 -20.83 -2.46 -3.04
C VAL A 309 -21.54 -3.40 -2.05
N ASN A 310 -20.92 -3.69 -0.91
CA ASN A 310 -21.54 -4.49 0.15
C ASN A 310 -22.82 -3.86 0.69
N ASP A 311 -22.84 -2.54 0.91
CA ASP A 311 -24.02 -1.83 1.40
C ASP A 311 -25.22 -1.94 0.44
N ARG A 312 -24.97 -2.20 -0.84
CA ARG A 312 -26.00 -2.39 -1.87
C ARG A 312 -26.32 -3.86 -2.13
N TRP A 313 -25.40 -4.77 -1.86
CA TRP A 313 -25.56 -6.19 -2.18
C TRP A 313 -26.20 -6.99 -1.05
N LEU A 314 -25.52 -7.08 0.08
CA LEU A 314 -25.86 -8.03 1.16
C LEU A 314 -27.20 -7.73 1.87
N PRO A 315 -27.59 -6.46 2.14
CA PRO A 315 -28.90 -6.19 2.75
C PRO A 315 -30.10 -6.65 1.92
N HIS A 316 -29.94 -6.75 0.60
CA HIS A 316 -30.99 -7.27 -0.31
C HIS A 316 -31.08 -8.81 -0.27
N LEU A 317 -29.99 -9.49 0.08
CA LEU A 317 -29.96 -10.96 0.18
C LEU A 317 -30.40 -11.48 1.54
N ILE A 318 -30.09 -10.75 2.60
CA ILE A 318 -30.20 -11.25 3.99
C ILE A 318 -31.15 -10.38 4.84
N GLU A 319 -31.72 -9.33 4.29
CA GLU A 319 -32.67 -8.40 4.93
C GLU A 319 -32.19 -7.89 6.32
N SER A 320 -30.90 -7.59 6.42
CA SER A 320 -30.29 -7.13 7.68
C SER A 320 -29.27 -6.02 7.40
N PRO A 321 -29.23 -4.98 8.27
CA PRO A 321 -28.28 -3.88 8.10
C PRO A 321 -26.86 -4.35 8.38
N LEU A 322 -25.88 -3.73 7.71
CA LEU A 322 -24.47 -3.93 7.96
C LEU A 322 -23.95 -2.95 9.02
N ALA A 323 -23.02 -3.40 9.85
CA ALA A 323 -22.24 -2.49 10.69
C ALA A 323 -21.56 -1.40 9.84
N PRO A 324 -21.42 -0.18 10.35
CA PRO A 324 -20.73 0.88 9.64
C PRO A 324 -19.28 0.52 9.35
N PHE A 325 -18.72 1.16 8.33
CA PHE A 325 -17.29 1.08 8.06
C PHE A 325 -16.67 2.48 8.00
N THR A 326 -15.37 2.52 8.20
CA THR A 326 -14.55 3.72 8.04
C THR A 326 -13.22 3.36 7.42
N SER A 327 -12.41 4.35 7.06
CA SER A 327 -11.05 4.12 6.60
C SER A 327 -10.02 4.89 7.40
N ALA A 328 -8.90 4.23 7.70
CA ALA A 328 -7.78 4.84 8.38
C ALA A 328 -6.47 4.43 7.72
N THR A 329 -5.53 5.36 7.65
CA THR A 329 -4.17 5.10 7.18
C THR A 329 -3.20 6.10 7.79
N ALA A 330 -1.92 5.72 7.82
CA ALA A 330 -0.84 6.59 8.28
C ALA A 330 0.36 6.45 7.34
N THR A 331 1.23 7.45 7.34
CA THR A 331 2.52 7.40 6.67
C THR A 331 3.61 7.58 7.70
N LEU A 332 4.63 6.74 7.63
CA LEU A 332 5.85 6.85 8.43
C LEU A 332 7.03 6.72 7.49
N THR A 333 8.00 7.60 7.65
CA THR A 333 9.23 7.57 6.84
C THR A 333 10.30 6.74 7.51
N LEU A 334 11.14 6.08 6.71
CA LEU A 334 12.33 5.39 7.23
C LEU A 334 13.39 6.40 7.67
N ASP A 335 14.22 5.98 8.62
CA ASP A 335 15.40 6.71 9.04
C ASP A 335 16.62 6.22 8.27
N PHE A 336 17.34 7.17 7.71
CA PHE A 336 18.65 6.94 7.09
C PHE A 336 19.67 7.86 7.76
N ASP A 337 20.86 7.31 8.04
CA ASP A 337 21.96 8.08 8.56
C ASP A 337 22.42 9.13 7.55
N ASP A 338 22.85 10.29 8.02
CA ASP A 338 23.37 11.39 7.21
C ASP A 338 22.43 11.88 6.08
N TYR A 339 21.12 11.68 6.27
CA TYR A 339 20.12 12.04 5.28
C TYR A 339 20.17 13.54 4.95
N GLN A 340 20.31 13.83 3.65
CA GLN A 340 20.22 15.19 3.08
C GLN A 340 19.01 15.25 2.14
N PRO A 341 18.04 16.14 2.42
CA PRO A 341 16.87 16.23 1.57
C PRO A 341 17.22 16.77 0.18
N ALA A 342 16.79 16.06 -0.86
CA ALA A 342 16.79 16.56 -2.23
C ALA A 342 15.55 16.00 -2.94
N THR A 343 14.85 16.87 -3.64
CA THR A 343 13.63 16.48 -4.37
C THR A 343 13.96 16.11 -5.82
N PRO A 344 13.05 15.44 -6.54
CA PRO A 344 13.19 15.27 -7.99
C PRO A 344 13.34 16.58 -8.74
N LYS A 345 12.77 17.68 -8.23
CA LYS A 345 12.91 19.03 -8.80
C LYS A 345 14.34 19.55 -8.65
N ASP A 346 14.97 19.32 -7.48
CA ASP A 346 16.36 19.72 -7.24
C ASP A 346 17.31 18.95 -8.16
N ALA A 347 17.08 17.64 -8.34
CA ALA A 347 17.85 16.81 -9.26
C ALA A 347 17.69 17.26 -10.72
N ALA A 348 16.48 17.60 -11.15
CA ALA A 348 16.21 18.12 -12.48
C ALA A 348 16.90 19.47 -12.71
N HIS A 349 16.88 20.37 -11.72
CA HIS A 349 17.56 21.66 -11.77
C HIS A 349 19.08 21.51 -11.85
N ALA A 350 19.66 20.65 -11.01
CA ALA A 350 21.10 20.38 -11.06
C ALA A 350 21.54 19.75 -12.40
N ALA A 351 20.74 18.84 -12.95
CA ALA A 351 20.99 18.27 -14.28
C ALA A 351 20.89 19.33 -15.39
N TRP A 352 19.93 20.26 -15.27
CA TRP A 352 19.80 21.38 -16.19
C TRP A 352 21.04 22.28 -16.16
N LEU A 353 21.52 22.64 -14.97
CA LEU A 353 22.76 23.43 -14.81
C LEU A 353 23.96 22.71 -15.41
N ALA A 354 24.14 21.42 -15.13
CA ALA A 354 25.24 20.62 -15.67
C ALA A 354 25.22 20.53 -17.21
N HIS A 355 24.02 20.45 -17.80
CA HIS A 355 23.88 20.49 -19.26
C HIS A 355 24.22 21.87 -19.84
N HIS A 356 23.67 22.94 -19.25
CA HIS A 356 23.77 24.29 -19.78
C HIS A 356 25.13 24.90 -19.55
N ALA A 357 25.87 24.56 -18.48
CA ALA A 357 27.21 25.06 -18.21
C ALA A 357 28.21 24.86 -19.36
N ARG A 358 27.95 23.93 -20.27
CA ARG A 358 28.75 23.69 -21.48
C ARG A 358 28.37 24.60 -22.65
N HIS A 359 27.25 25.31 -22.56
CA HIS A 359 26.65 26.09 -23.66
C HIS A 359 26.24 27.50 -23.26
N ASP A 360 26.32 27.84 -21.99
CA ASP A 360 25.98 29.14 -21.42
C ASP A 360 27.16 29.65 -20.58
N PRO A 361 28.05 30.46 -21.20
CA PRO A 361 29.21 31.05 -20.53
C PRO A 361 28.90 31.80 -19.25
N SER A 362 27.71 32.41 -19.11
CA SER A 362 27.34 33.13 -17.90
C SER A 362 27.26 32.28 -16.64
N LEU A 363 27.01 30.97 -16.78
CA LEU A 363 26.97 30.04 -15.65
C LEU A 363 28.35 29.80 -15.00
N VAL A 364 29.41 30.13 -15.68
CA VAL A 364 30.80 30.09 -15.17
C VAL A 364 31.43 31.47 -15.02
N GLY A 365 30.62 32.54 -15.07
CA GLY A 365 31.05 33.90 -14.83
C GLY A 365 31.48 34.69 -16.08
N GLU A 366 31.35 34.11 -17.29
CA GLU A 366 31.72 34.74 -18.56
C GLU A 366 30.50 35.42 -19.21
N ASP A 367 30.00 36.49 -18.56
CA ASP A 367 28.80 37.21 -19.01
C ASP A 367 29.03 37.95 -20.36
N GLU A 368 30.26 38.37 -20.65
CA GLU A 368 30.63 39.03 -21.92
C GLU A 368 30.54 38.03 -23.08
N ASP A 369 31.08 36.83 -22.91
CA ASP A 369 31.04 35.79 -23.89
C ASP A 369 29.59 35.31 -24.16
N GLU A 370 28.76 35.22 -23.13
CA GLU A 370 27.34 34.90 -23.29
C GLU A 370 26.61 36.00 -24.06
N ARG A 371 26.88 37.26 -23.78
CA ARG A 371 26.31 38.38 -24.51
C ARG A 371 26.72 38.33 -26.00
N ARG A 372 28.03 38.13 -26.27
CA ARG A 372 28.55 38.00 -27.62
C ARG A 372 27.92 36.85 -28.38
N LYS A 373 27.83 35.70 -27.75
CA LYS A 373 27.16 34.52 -28.32
C LYS A 373 25.69 34.82 -28.70
N ARG A 374 24.93 35.52 -27.86
CA ARG A 374 23.52 35.90 -28.14
C ARG A 374 23.44 36.90 -29.31
N GLU A 375 24.33 37.86 -29.39
CA GLU A 375 24.40 38.77 -30.52
C GLU A 375 24.66 38.03 -31.84
N LEU A 376 25.63 37.12 -31.86
CA LEU A 376 25.92 36.27 -33.01
C LEU A 376 24.74 35.39 -33.40
N ALA A 377 24.08 34.80 -32.43
CA ALA A 377 22.90 34.00 -32.67
C ALA A 377 21.75 34.79 -33.31
N ALA A 378 21.51 36.01 -32.82
CA ALA A 378 20.51 36.89 -33.41
C ALA A 378 20.87 37.30 -34.87
N GLN A 379 22.17 37.55 -35.14
CA GLN A 379 22.63 37.83 -36.52
C GLN A 379 22.40 36.61 -37.43
N ILE A 380 22.71 35.39 -36.94
CA ILE A 380 22.50 34.14 -37.66
C ILE A 380 21.03 33.98 -38.06
N GLU A 381 20.06 34.33 -37.21
CA GLU A 381 18.64 34.20 -37.50
C GLU A 381 18.21 35.09 -38.69
N SER A 382 18.85 36.25 -38.87
CA SER A 382 18.55 37.17 -39.96
C SER A 382 19.14 36.77 -41.33
N LEU A 383 20.09 35.83 -41.36
CA LEU A 383 20.81 35.43 -42.56
C LEU A 383 20.15 34.27 -43.30
N PRO A 384 20.30 34.22 -44.66
CA PRO A 384 19.82 33.07 -45.44
C PRO A 384 20.42 31.76 -44.99
N ARG A 385 19.61 30.69 -45.00
CA ARG A 385 20.12 29.33 -44.74
C ARG A 385 21.23 28.99 -45.71
N HIS A 386 22.30 28.33 -45.22
CA HIS A 386 23.46 27.90 -45.99
C HIS A 386 24.36 29.01 -46.55
N SER A 387 24.20 30.29 -46.12
CA SER A 387 25.17 31.34 -46.50
C SER A 387 26.54 31.14 -45.84
N ARG A 388 27.60 31.62 -46.50
CA ARG A 388 28.97 31.59 -45.94
C ARG A 388 29.08 32.44 -44.67
N GLU A 389 28.39 33.56 -44.61
CA GLU A 389 28.35 34.47 -43.48
C GLU A 389 27.72 33.79 -42.26
N ARG A 390 26.60 33.08 -42.45
CA ARG A 390 25.95 32.34 -41.38
C ARG A 390 26.89 31.27 -40.79
N ARG A 391 27.66 30.59 -41.63
CA ARG A 391 28.65 29.63 -41.23
C ARG A 391 29.79 30.23 -40.42
N ALA A 392 30.32 31.38 -40.85
CA ALA A 392 31.40 32.09 -40.15
C ALA A 392 30.98 32.53 -38.75
N LEU A 393 29.76 33.09 -38.60
CA LEU A 393 29.22 33.45 -37.28
C LEU A 393 28.99 32.27 -36.37
N TYR A 394 28.57 31.13 -36.94
CA TYR A 394 28.43 29.90 -36.16
C TYR A 394 29.77 29.34 -35.69
N GLU A 395 30.83 29.42 -36.53
CA GLU A 395 32.21 29.05 -36.16
C GLU A 395 32.74 29.96 -35.03
N GLU A 396 32.38 31.24 -35.01
CA GLU A 396 32.71 32.16 -33.90
C GLU A 396 32.02 31.79 -32.60
N ILE A 397 30.71 31.37 -32.63
CA ILE A 397 30.03 30.85 -31.46
C ILE A 397 30.71 29.59 -30.93
N LEU A 398 31.10 28.67 -31.82
CA LEU A 398 31.80 27.45 -31.41
C LEU A 398 33.16 27.76 -30.76
N ALA A 399 33.89 28.74 -31.26
CA ALA A 399 35.17 29.18 -30.69
C ALA A 399 35.01 29.77 -29.28
N ILE A 400 33.97 30.59 -29.05
CA ILE A 400 33.64 31.12 -27.72
C ILE A 400 33.33 29.94 -26.77
N LEU A 401 32.46 29.01 -27.16
CA LEU A 401 32.08 27.87 -26.31
C LEU A 401 33.27 26.96 -26.03
N GLU A 402 34.17 26.75 -26.98
CA GLU A 402 35.36 25.92 -26.80
C GLU A 402 36.36 26.59 -25.83
N HIS A 403 36.55 27.91 -25.97
CA HIS A 403 37.33 28.67 -25.01
C HIS A 403 36.77 28.54 -23.59
N THR A 404 35.47 28.80 -23.39
CA THR A 404 34.80 28.66 -22.09
C THR A 404 34.96 27.25 -21.51
N ARG A 405 34.79 26.20 -22.33
CA ARG A 405 34.95 24.82 -21.88
C ARG A 405 36.37 24.45 -21.46
N THR A 406 37.36 25.06 -22.07
CA THR A 406 38.76 24.83 -21.77
C THR A 406 39.19 25.55 -20.50
N GLU A 407 38.89 26.86 -20.42
CA GLU A 407 39.28 27.69 -19.28
C GLU A 407 38.51 27.33 -18.01
N HIS A 408 37.22 26.97 -18.11
CA HIS A 408 36.35 26.65 -17.00
C HIS A 408 36.03 25.14 -16.86
N ALA A 409 36.94 24.27 -17.29
CA ALA A 409 36.74 22.83 -17.25
C ALA A 409 36.47 22.30 -15.83
N SER A 410 37.08 22.90 -14.81
CA SER A 410 36.92 22.50 -13.41
C SER A 410 35.53 22.86 -12.87
N GLU A 411 35.01 24.04 -13.18
CA GLU A 411 33.70 24.57 -12.80
C GLU A 411 32.58 23.74 -13.50
N ILE A 412 32.72 23.52 -14.80
CA ILE A 412 31.80 22.69 -15.58
C ILE A 412 31.75 21.27 -15.02
N SER A 413 32.91 20.70 -14.66
CA SER A 413 32.97 19.40 -14.00
C SER A 413 32.33 19.40 -12.60
N ALA A 414 32.39 20.54 -11.88
CA ALA A 414 31.73 20.67 -10.59
C ALA A 414 30.18 20.61 -10.72
N PHE A 415 29.61 21.26 -11.75
CA PHE A 415 28.19 21.14 -12.06
C PHE A 415 27.78 19.68 -12.33
N GLN A 416 28.60 18.94 -13.08
CA GLN A 416 28.35 17.52 -13.36
C GLN A 416 28.38 16.68 -12.08
N ARG A 417 29.41 16.85 -11.23
CA ARG A 417 29.47 16.16 -9.92
C ARG A 417 28.29 16.52 -9.04
N GLN A 418 27.89 17.78 -9.01
CA GLN A 418 26.73 18.23 -8.24
C GLN A 418 25.42 17.60 -8.76
N ALA A 419 25.25 17.47 -10.08
CA ALA A 419 24.07 16.83 -10.66
C ALA A 419 23.98 15.36 -10.27
N GLU A 420 25.07 14.60 -10.37
CA GLU A 420 25.10 13.20 -9.95
C GLU A 420 24.84 13.06 -8.44
N ARG A 421 25.46 13.91 -7.62
CA ARG A 421 25.21 13.91 -6.17
C ARG A 421 23.74 14.20 -5.86
N THR A 422 23.15 15.24 -6.45
CA THR A 422 21.75 15.62 -6.18
C THR A 422 20.78 14.55 -6.68
N LYS A 423 21.10 13.89 -7.79
CA LYS A 423 20.35 12.75 -8.29
C LYS A 423 20.33 11.59 -7.28
N MET A 424 21.49 11.25 -6.70
CA MET A 424 21.59 10.21 -5.67
C MET A 424 20.79 10.58 -4.41
N LEU A 425 20.90 11.83 -3.94
CA LEU A 425 20.13 12.33 -2.81
C LEU A 425 18.63 12.31 -3.07
N ALA A 426 18.18 12.63 -4.28
CA ALA A 426 16.76 12.56 -4.65
C ALA A 426 16.24 11.11 -4.70
N MET A 427 17.07 10.16 -5.11
CA MET A 427 16.72 8.72 -5.03
C MET A 427 16.59 8.28 -3.57
N GLU A 428 17.53 8.65 -2.71
CA GLU A 428 17.49 8.37 -1.28
C GLU A 428 16.26 9.01 -0.61
N HIS A 429 15.93 10.25 -0.95
CA HIS A 429 14.72 10.91 -0.49
C HIS A 429 13.45 10.15 -0.90
N ARG A 430 13.37 9.67 -2.13
CA ARG A 430 12.25 8.85 -2.61
C ARG A 430 12.10 7.57 -1.80
N LEU A 431 13.21 6.86 -1.54
CA LEU A 431 13.19 5.65 -0.73
C LEU A 431 12.76 5.95 0.70
N ARG A 432 13.29 7.01 1.31
CA ARG A 432 12.92 7.41 2.66
C ARG A 432 11.43 7.72 2.80
N THR A 433 10.85 8.39 1.82
CA THR A 433 9.46 8.86 1.84
C THR A 433 8.45 7.84 1.28
N ASP A 434 8.91 6.71 0.76
CA ASP A 434 8.02 5.61 0.34
C ASP A 434 7.30 5.05 1.56
N ARG A 435 5.98 5.17 1.56
CA ARG A 435 5.10 4.74 2.67
C ARG A 435 4.86 3.23 2.70
N THR A 436 5.33 2.49 1.70
CA THR A 436 5.02 1.06 1.52
C THR A 436 6.01 0.12 2.20
N TRP A 437 7.05 0.65 2.83
CA TRP A 437 7.98 -0.15 3.61
C TRP A 437 7.27 -0.95 4.71
N SER A 438 7.69 -2.20 4.90
CA SER A 438 7.15 -3.02 5.99
C SER A 438 7.28 -2.33 7.34
N VAL A 439 6.24 -2.44 8.18
CA VAL A 439 6.26 -1.94 9.56
C VAL A 439 7.44 -2.48 10.35
N ALA A 440 7.92 -3.69 10.02
CA ALA A 440 9.05 -4.33 10.67
C ALA A 440 10.39 -3.59 10.46
N LEU A 441 10.51 -2.74 9.43
CA LEU A 441 11.71 -1.95 9.13
C LEU A 441 11.77 -0.62 9.89
N HIS A 442 10.70 -0.22 10.56
CA HIS A 442 10.62 1.08 11.23
C HIS A 442 11.13 1.01 12.68
N ASN A 443 11.57 2.18 13.16
CA ASN A 443 11.97 2.36 14.56
C ASN A 443 10.78 2.13 15.51
N THR A 444 10.97 1.33 16.56
CA THR A 444 9.92 0.98 17.52
C THR A 444 9.37 2.22 18.25
N GLU A 445 10.22 3.16 18.64
CA GLU A 445 9.77 4.40 19.33
C GLU A 445 8.88 5.25 18.42
N LYS A 446 9.21 5.35 17.13
CA LYS A 446 8.38 6.04 16.14
C LYS A 446 7.04 5.34 15.94
N LEU A 447 7.02 4.01 15.93
CA LEU A 447 5.78 3.23 15.86
C LEU A 447 4.92 3.42 17.11
N VAL A 448 5.51 3.45 18.30
CA VAL A 448 4.82 3.76 19.56
C VAL A 448 4.23 5.18 19.53
N LYS A 449 5.01 6.17 19.09
CA LYS A 449 4.54 7.55 18.95
C LYS A 449 3.39 7.64 17.96
N LEU A 450 3.52 6.97 16.80
CA LEU A 450 2.46 6.90 15.78
C LEU A 450 1.19 6.29 16.37
N HIS A 451 1.29 5.14 17.05
CA HIS A 451 0.14 4.47 17.67
C HIS A 451 -0.57 5.35 18.70
N LYS A 452 0.17 5.97 19.62
CA LYS A 452 -0.38 6.92 20.59
C LYS A 452 -1.08 8.11 19.94
N THR A 453 -0.51 8.63 18.85
CA THR A 453 -1.14 9.74 18.11
C THR A 453 -2.44 9.29 17.48
N ILE A 454 -2.48 8.09 16.91
CA ILE A 454 -3.69 7.51 16.34
C ILE A 454 -4.76 7.31 17.42
N ASP A 455 -4.42 6.70 18.55
CA ASP A 455 -5.35 6.47 19.67
C ASP A 455 -5.94 7.79 20.17
N ALA A 456 -5.10 8.82 20.33
CA ALA A 456 -5.58 10.15 20.76
C ALA A 456 -6.57 10.78 19.77
N LEU A 457 -6.37 10.56 18.47
CA LEU A 457 -7.28 11.06 17.42
C LEU A 457 -8.63 10.35 17.42
N PHE A 458 -8.65 9.08 17.82
CA PHE A 458 -9.87 8.28 17.86
C PHE A 458 -10.57 8.29 19.23
N ALA A 459 -9.86 8.65 20.30
CA ALA A 459 -10.45 8.82 21.63
C ALA A 459 -11.23 10.15 21.77
N GLY A 460 -11.01 11.10 20.88
CA GLY A 460 -11.81 12.33 20.74
C GLY A 460 -11.45 13.44 21.51
#